data_fe75c45ba6dc2bcd40cc0a3863dba7dc
#
_entry.id   fe75c45ba6dc2bcd40cc0a3863dba7dc
#
_cell.length_a   1.000
_cell.length_b   1.000
_cell.length_c   1.000
_cell.angle_alpha   90.00
_cell.angle_beta   90.00
_cell.angle_gamma   90.00
#
_symmetry.space_group_name_H-M   'P 1'
#
loop_
_entity.id
_entity.type
_entity.pdbx_description
1 polymer ?
#
loop_
_entity_poly.entity_id
_entity_poly.type
_entity_poly.pdbx_seq_one_letter_code
_entity_poly.pdbx_strand_id
1 'polypeptide(L)'
;MRVITTLLIALVALTGWGCAKKVPSDPYKEEMAKVLVNKGRLVQDLARPANVHPSKIEGIALVRGLHGTGADEPPSTYQQILLQDMLRDQDQKRTAKSQIASLDTAIALLETVVPPGARKGDRLDVGVKLLPKSEASSIQNGYVENAELYQYMAADIIRRGYTLGVVNGYITLDPDLVEKKSPVAFKQGKIIGGAVVSRSRKIWLELKEDERSAGVAQRVEDVINKRFSYTKAGYAGKRKVAEAKAGAVRINLEIPEEYRDNVVRYVNVIGAISFYETDDELDERINRLSTQLLNPETSEFASIQLEAIGSNNEKVVDAIRRGLDSPNDAVRFNSAITSSYFDIRADRQKTAKILAEFARENPTYRPAAIATLGVCMKRSFDVDSELRELLAADNIETRYGAFRALWTRNPNDYTIQGENMAQQFSYHCLNCGGAPYVHIAQSVRPEIVLFNSEQIYLQGIVDLEANPRLTVRSDEDGVVVKKYETGDGVDEQRRVGYKVDDVIRAIVEVGGTYPDVVSFLTQAKSKKLLHVASETGADAECPLAIDALPGSKASHFKTVRDVEEIARREEIRDRIEREANEPSVWSKMNPANWFSQNDKSVPDEFNLEEFDAANGTSEDSVDPESEFSAE
;
A
#
# COMPACT_ATOMS: atom_id res chain seq x y z
N MET A 1 -24.04 -64.76 -64.78
CA MET A 1 -22.75 -64.10 -64.33
C MET A 1 -22.89 -62.73 -63.70
N ARG A 2 -23.97 -61.98 -63.83
CA ARG A 2 -24.13 -60.65 -63.23
C ARG A 2 -24.64 -60.65 -61.77
N VAL A 3 -25.21 -61.76 -61.31
CA VAL A 3 -25.75 -61.84 -59.93
C VAL A 3 -24.66 -62.24 -58.87
N ILE A 4 -23.65 -62.97 -59.30
CA ILE A 4 -22.55 -63.44 -58.42
C ILE A 4 -21.55 -62.33 -58.14
N THR A 5 -21.34 -61.38 -59.08
CA THR A 5 -20.46 -60.25 -58.92
C THR A 5 -21.00 -59.17 -57.94
N THR A 6 -22.34 -59.01 -57.86
CA THR A 6 -22.97 -58.08 -56.89
C THR A 6 -22.97 -58.63 -55.50
N LEU A 7 -22.99 -59.91 -55.25
CA LEU A 7 -22.94 -60.53 -53.93
C LEU A 7 -21.52 -60.52 -53.34
N LEU A 8 -20.49 -60.60 -54.19
CA LEU A 8 -19.10 -60.51 -53.76
C LEU A 8 -18.70 -59.07 -53.35
N ILE A 9 -19.26 -58.04 -54.02
CA ILE A 9 -19.05 -56.65 -53.68
C ILE A 9 -19.77 -56.28 -52.35
N ALA A 10 -20.95 -56.86 -52.09
CA ALA A 10 -21.67 -56.67 -50.86
C ALA A 10 -21.00 -57.37 -49.66
N LEU A 11 -20.29 -58.49 -49.87
CA LEU A 11 -19.60 -59.22 -48.83
C LEU A 11 -18.27 -58.52 -48.41
N VAL A 12 -17.59 -57.82 -49.33
CA VAL A 12 -16.38 -57.03 -49.03
C VAL A 12 -16.73 -55.74 -48.35
N ALA A 13 -17.94 -55.17 -48.54
CA ALA A 13 -18.40 -53.97 -47.83
C ALA A 13 -18.80 -54.23 -46.37
N LEU A 14 -19.10 -55.47 -45.98
CA LEU A 14 -19.50 -55.83 -44.60
C LEU A 14 -18.34 -56.25 -43.71
N THR A 15 -17.13 -56.48 -44.25
CA THR A 15 -15.95 -56.85 -43.48
C THR A 15 -15.06 -55.63 -43.16
N GLY A 16 -15.41 -54.41 -43.63
CA GLY A 16 -14.63 -53.17 -43.45
C GLY A 16 -14.93 -52.37 -42.16
N TRP A 17 -15.89 -52.83 -41.35
CA TRP A 17 -16.09 -52.21 -40.04
C TRP A 17 -15.37 -52.97 -38.91
N GLY A 18 -14.06 -53.10 -39.09
CA GLY A 18 -13.20 -53.37 -37.95
C GLY A 18 -13.25 -52.15 -37.03
N CYS A 19 -13.74 -52.33 -35.80
CA CYS A 19 -13.50 -51.39 -34.73
C CYS A 19 -11.97 -51.18 -34.63
N ALA A 20 -11.47 -50.10 -35.24
CA ALA A 20 -10.15 -49.60 -34.91
C ALA A 20 -10.18 -49.29 -33.41
N LYS A 21 -9.65 -50.18 -32.59
CA LYS A 21 -9.31 -49.85 -31.21
C LYS A 21 -8.47 -48.58 -31.31
N LYS A 22 -8.99 -47.43 -30.83
CA LYS A 22 -8.18 -46.24 -30.61
C LYS A 22 -6.96 -46.72 -29.81
N VAL A 23 -5.80 -46.73 -30.44
CA VAL A 23 -4.54 -46.89 -29.75
C VAL A 23 -4.55 -45.77 -28.71
N PRO A 24 -4.35 -46.07 -27.41
CA PRO A 24 -4.28 -45.02 -26.41
C PRO A 24 -3.24 -44.04 -26.88
N SER A 25 -3.64 -42.79 -27.08
CA SER A 25 -2.70 -41.72 -27.38
C SER A 25 -1.69 -41.67 -26.27
N ASP A 26 -0.42 -41.68 -26.63
CA ASP A 26 0.67 -41.54 -25.68
C ASP A 26 0.47 -40.17 -24.96
N PRO A 27 0.22 -40.14 -23.64
CA PRO A 27 -0.03 -38.90 -22.91
C PRO A 27 1.08 -37.86 -23.12
N TYR A 28 2.31 -38.31 -23.29
CA TYR A 28 3.47 -37.47 -23.57
C TYR A 28 3.37 -36.81 -24.96
N LYS A 29 2.87 -37.50 -25.97
CA LYS A 29 2.65 -36.95 -27.33
C LYS A 29 1.52 -35.93 -27.36
N GLU A 30 0.44 -36.13 -26.61
CA GLU A 30 -0.63 -35.14 -26.46
C GLU A 30 -0.16 -33.88 -25.71
N GLU A 31 0.64 -34.06 -24.67
CA GLU A 31 1.24 -32.93 -23.94
C GLU A 31 2.21 -32.13 -24.82
N MET A 32 3.10 -32.84 -25.55
CA MET A 32 4.02 -32.19 -26.47
C MET A 32 3.30 -31.50 -27.64
N ALA A 33 2.19 -32.06 -28.15
CA ALA A 33 1.38 -31.42 -29.17
C ALA A 33 0.78 -30.08 -28.63
N LYS A 34 0.30 -30.04 -27.38
CA LYS A 34 -0.20 -28.80 -26.77
C LYS A 34 0.90 -27.75 -26.63
N VAL A 35 2.12 -28.13 -26.26
CA VAL A 35 3.27 -27.23 -26.20
C VAL A 35 3.59 -26.62 -27.56
N LEU A 36 3.54 -27.42 -28.65
CA LEU A 36 3.82 -26.93 -29.99
C LEU A 36 2.72 -26.02 -30.56
N VAL A 37 1.44 -26.25 -30.21
CA VAL A 37 0.32 -25.35 -30.59
C VAL A 37 0.47 -23.96 -29.99
N ASN A 38 1.17 -23.82 -28.87
CA ASN A 38 1.38 -22.55 -28.20
C ASN A 38 2.61 -21.75 -28.68
N LYS A 39 3.18 -22.12 -29.84
CA LYS A 39 4.28 -21.42 -30.49
C LYS A 39 3.92 -19.95 -30.79
N GLY A 40 4.79 -19.02 -30.45
CA GLY A 40 4.60 -17.58 -30.66
C GLY A 40 3.63 -16.89 -29.68
N ARG A 41 3.04 -17.64 -28.73
CA ARG A 41 2.17 -17.08 -27.68
C ARG A 41 3.00 -16.59 -26.49
N LEU A 42 2.46 -15.61 -25.78
CA LEU A 42 3.04 -15.07 -24.56
C LEU A 42 2.43 -15.76 -23.33
N VAL A 43 3.10 -15.69 -22.20
CA VAL A 43 2.60 -16.25 -20.92
C VAL A 43 1.20 -15.70 -20.59
N GLN A 44 0.92 -14.41 -20.85
CA GLN A 44 -0.41 -13.79 -20.63
C GLN A 44 -1.52 -14.43 -21.47
N ASP A 45 -1.19 -15.06 -22.59
CA ASP A 45 -2.18 -15.75 -23.42
C ASP A 45 -2.60 -17.09 -22.82
N LEU A 46 -1.74 -17.69 -21.99
CA LEU A 46 -1.90 -19.01 -21.39
C LEU A 46 -2.38 -18.96 -19.93
N ALA A 47 -1.99 -17.93 -19.19
CA ALA A 47 -2.23 -17.83 -17.77
C ALA A 47 -2.70 -16.43 -17.37
N ARG A 48 -3.40 -16.34 -16.24
CA ARG A 48 -3.85 -15.09 -15.62
C ARG A 48 -3.18 -14.92 -14.26
N PRO A 49 -2.75 -13.70 -13.91
CA PRO A 49 -2.26 -13.42 -12.59
C PRO A 49 -3.41 -13.49 -11.58
N ALA A 50 -3.15 -14.09 -10.43
CA ALA A 50 -4.11 -14.22 -9.35
C ALA A 50 -3.52 -13.70 -8.04
N ASN A 51 -4.39 -13.25 -7.11
CA ASN A 51 -4.04 -12.60 -5.85
C ASN A 51 -3.24 -11.30 -6.02
N VAL A 52 -3.47 -10.60 -7.14
CA VAL A 52 -2.81 -9.32 -7.49
C VAL A 52 -3.63 -8.09 -7.09
N HIS A 53 -4.81 -8.29 -6.54
CA HIS A 53 -5.66 -7.19 -6.03
C HIS A 53 -5.40 -6.94 -4.54
N PRO A 54 -5.52 -5.70 -4.06
CA PRO A 54 -5.47 -5.40 -2.64
C PRO A 54 -6.52 -6.20 -1.87
N SER A 55 -6.24 -6.55 -0.61
CA SER A 55 -7.16 -7.29 0.26
C SER A 55 -7.46 -6.48 1.50
N LYS A 56 -8.71 -6.14 1.73
CA LYS A 56 -9.16 -5.47 2.94
C LYS A 56 -9.12 -6.44 4.12
N ILE A 57 -8.57 -5.98 5.24
CA ILE A 57 -8.58 -6.68 6.52
C ILE A 57 -9.10 -5.75 7.60
N GLU A 58 -9.86 -6.30 8.55
CA GLU A 58 -10.56 -5.55 9.57
C GLU A 58 -10.43 -6.22 10.93
N GLY A 59 -10.63 -5.42 11.98
CA GLY A 59 -10.64 -5.91 13.36
C GLY A 59 -11.38 -4.96 14.29
N ILE A 60 -11.57 -5.41 15.52
CA ILE A 60 -12.09 -4.60 16.61
C ILE A 60 -10.99 -4.44 17.64
N ALA A 61 -10.83 -3.23 18.18
CA ALA A 61 -9.85 -2.98 19.22
C ALA A 61 -10.41 -2.12 20.36
N LEU A 62 -9.77 -2.24 21.50
CA LEU A 62 -9.91 -1.30 22.60
C LEU A 62 -8.86 -0.20 22.42
N VAL A 63 -9.33 1.02 22.22
CA VAL A 63 -8.48 2.22 22.29
C VAL A 63 -8.35 2.59 23.75
N ARG A 64 -7.13 2.82 24.22
CA ARG A 64 -6.78 3.12 25.61
C ARG A 64 -6.14 4.50 25.72
N GLY A 65 -6.10 5.06 26.94
CA GLY A 65 -5.40 6.33 27.22
C GLY A 65 -6.20 7.56 26.74
N LEU A 66 -7.52 7.48 26.75
CA LEU A 66 -8.40 8.56 26.29
C LEU A 66 -8.68 9.62 27.38
N HIS A 67 -8.27 9.36 28.62
CA HIS A 67 -8.31 10.33 29.71
C HIS A 67 -9.68 11.02 29.93
N GLY A 68 -10.74 10.23 29.88
CA GLY A 68 -12.10 10.71 30.11
C GLY A 68 -12.86 11.12 28.85
N THR A 69 -12.25 10.99 27.65
CA THR A 69 -12.97 11.20 26.36
C THR A 69 -13.52 9.91 25.77
N GLY A 70 -13.25 8.76 26.40
CA GLY A 70 -13.82 7.47 26.08
C GLY A 70 -15.27 7.32 26.56
N ALA A 71 -15.79 6.11 26.49
CA ALA A 71 -17.16 5.82 26.92
C ALA A 71 -17.29 4.38 27.43
N ASP A 72 -18.22 4.21 28.41
CA ASP A 72 -18.76 2.89 28.75
C ASP A 72 -19.83 2.52 27.72
N GLU A 73 -19.39 1.86 26.65
CA GLU A 73 -20.26 1.54 25.51
C GLU A 73 -21.37 0.58 25.94
N PRO A 74 -22.61 0.79 25.46
CA PRO A 74 -23.70 -0.12 25.74
C PRO A 74 -23.40 -1.53 25.20
N PRO A 75 -23.97 -2.60 25.81
CA PRO A 75 -23.76 -3.96 25.36
C PRO A 75 -24.05 -4.14 23.88
N SER A 76 -23.07 -4.58 23.13
CA SER A 76 -23.14 -4.79 21.69
C SER A 76 -22.44 -6.07 21.26
N THR A 77 -22.71 -6.53 20.05
CA THR A 77 -21.99 -7.68 19.46
C THR A 77 -20.49 -7.39 19.36
N TYR A 78 -20.13 -6.16 19.05
CA TYR A 78 -18.72 -5.73 18.99
C TYR A 78 -18.02 -5.86 20.34
N GLN A 79 -18.69 -5.42 21.41
CA GLN A 79 -18.18 -5.58 22.79
C GLN A 79 -18.03 -7.05 23.16
N GLN A 80 -18.99 -7.91 22.78
CA GLN A 80 -18.93 -9.35 23.07
C GLN A 80 -17.74 -10.02 22.34
N ILE A 81 -17.52 -9.68 21.06
CA ILE A 81 -16.40 -10.21 20.28
C ILE A 81 -15.06 -9.75 20.88
N LEU A 82 -14.94 -8.46 21.19
CA LEU A 82 -13.74 -7.91 21.82
C LEU A 82 -13.48 -8.59 23.17
N LEU A 83 -14.52 -8.75 24.00
CA LEU A 83 -14.40 -9.44 25.30
C LEU A 83 -13.94 -10.89 25.11
N GLN A 84 -14.47 -11.61 24.12
CA GLN A 84 -14.02 -12.98 23.82
C GLN A 84 -12.56 -13.02 23.40
N ASP A 85 -12.11 -12.08 22.60
CA ASP A 85 -10.71 -11.98 22.15
C ASP A 85 -9.78 -11.66 23.33
N MET A 86 -10.15 -10.70 24.18
CA MET A 86 -9.39 -10.36 25.40
C MET A 86 -9.36 -11.51 26.42
N LEU A 87 -10.42 -12.30 26.53
CA LEU A 87 -10.48 -13.46 27.44
C LEU A 87 -9.64 -14.65 26.95
N ARG A 88 -9.23 -14.69 25.69
CA ARG A 88 -8.24 -15.67 25.18
C ARG A 88 -6.84 -15.38 25.68
N ASP A 89 -6.52 -14.12 25.92
CA ASP A 89 -5.27 -13.70 26.54
C ASP A 89 -5.35 -13.93 28.06
N GLN A 90 -4.47 -14.80 28.58
CA GLN A 90 -4.51 -15.18 29.99
C GLN A 90 -4.21 -14.02 30.93
N ASP A 91 -3.40 -13.07 30.50
CA ASP A 91 -2.99 -11.93 31.31
C ASP A 91 -4.11 -10.89 31.48
N GLN A 92 -5.06 -10.83 30.55
CA GLN A 92 -6.15 -9.84 30.53
C GLN A 92 -7.49 -10.35 31.14
N LYS A 93 -7.62 -11.65 31.45
CA LYS A 93 -8.89 -12.26 31.88
C LYS A 93 -9.57 -11.57 33.06
N ARG A 94 -8.80 -11.06 34.03
CA ARG A 94 -9.34 -10.47 35.26
C ARG A 94 -9.83 -9.03 35.08
N THR A 95 -9.30 -8.32 34.11
CA THR A 95 -9.52 -6.86 33.95
C THR A 95 -10.29 -6.50 32.68
N ALA A 96 -10.55 -7.46 31.76
CA ALA A 96 -11.16 -7.19 30.47
C ALA A 96 -12.50 -6.41 30.56
N LYS A 97 -13.40 -6.84 31.43
CA LYS A 97 -14.70 -6.15 31.61
C LYS A 97 -14.57 -4.73 32.13
N SER A 98 -13.69 -4.51 33.14
CA SER A 98 -13.48 -3.18 33.72
C SER A 98 -12.75 -2.24 32.77
N GLN A 99 -11.89 -2.78 31.92
CA GLN A 99 -11.23 -1.99 30.89
C GLN A 99 -12.21 -1.52 29.81
N ILE A 100 -13.13 -2.39 29.37
CA ILE A 100 -14.14 -2.04 28.37
C ILE A 100 -15.13 -1.01 28.91
N ALA A 101 -15.44 -1.04 30.20
CA ALA A 101 -16.38 -0.15 30.87
C ALA A 101 -15.72 1.12 31.45
N SER A 102 -14.58 1.54 30.90
CA SER A 102 -13.84 2.69 31.41
C SER A 102 -14.01 3.91 30.51
N LEU A 103 -14.17 5.09 31.12
CA LEU A 103 -14.15 6.38 30.39
C LEU A 103 -12.77 6.71 29.79
N ASP A 104 -11.73 5.96 30.15
CA ASP A 104 -10.39 6.09 29.54
C ASP A 104 -10.21 5.20 28.32
N THR A 105 -11.27 4.49 27.91
CA THR A 105 -11.24 3.58 26.75
C THR A 105 -12.44 3.77 25.85
N ALA A 106 -12.30 3.31 24.60
CA ALA A 106 -13.41 3.23 23.66
C ALA A 106 -13.22 2.03 22.71
N ILE A 107 -14.32 1.46 22.22
CA ILE A 107 -14.27 0.40 21.22
C ILE A 107 -14.20 1.03 19.82
N ALA A 108 -13.23 0.62 19.03
CA ALA A 108 -13.05 1.12 17.68
C ALA A 108 -12.96 -0.02 16.65
N LEU A 109 -13.41 0.28 15.44
CA LEU A 109 -13.17 -0.53 14.26
C LEU A 109 -11.83 -0.16 13.66
N LEU A 110 -11.06 -1.18 13.31
CA LEU A 110 -9.80 -1.07 12.61
C LEU A 110 -9.95 -1.59 11.19
N GLU A 111 -9.41 -0.86 10.23
CA GLU A 111 -9.41 -1.28 8.83
C GLU A 111 -8.08 -0.95 8.16
N THR A 112 -7.60 -1.86 7.32
CA THR A 112 -6.45 -1.61 6.45
C THR A 112 -6.49 -2.49 5.21
N VAL A 113 -5.64 -2.16 4.24
CA VAL A 113 -5.55 -2.87 2.97
C VAL A 113 -4.16 -3.47 2.82
N VAL A 114 -4.11 -4.80 2.63
CA VAL A 114 -2.87 -5.53 2.38
C VAL A 114 -2.60 -5.54 0.88
N PRO A 115 -1.52 -4.92 0.40
CA PRO A 115 -1.18 -4.92 -1.02
C PRO A 115 -0.78 -6.32 -1.51
N PRO A 116 -0.86 -6.57 -2.84
CA PRO A 116 -0.34 -7.79 -3.42
C PRO A 116 1.17 -7.91 -3.17
N GLY A 117 1.65 -9.12 -2.88
CA GLY A 117 3.06 -9.36 -2.61
C GLY A 117 3.56 -8.90 -1.24
N ALA A 118 2.70 -8.39 -0.36
CA ALA A 118 3.08 -8.02 1.00
C ALA A 118 3.78 -9.17 1.71
N ARG A 119 4.86 -8.86 2.42
CA ARG A 119 5.69 -9.82 3.15
C ARG A 119 5.40 -9.77 4.65
N LYS A 120 5.59 -10.88 5.33
CA LYS A 120 5.58 -10.89 6.79
C LYS A 120 6.58 -9.85 7.32
N GLY A 121 6.11 -8.99 8.23
CA GLY A 121 6.88 -7.89 8.80
C GLY A 121 6.70 -6.54 8.11
N ASP A 122 6.05 -6.49 6.94
CA ASP A 122 5.70 -5.21 6.30
C ASP A 122 4.74 -4.43 7.19
N ARG A 123 4.91 -3.09 7.20
CA ARG A 123 4.07 -2.18 7.98
C ARG A 123 3.01 -1.56 7.09
N LEU A 124 1.80 -1.43 7.64
CA LEU A 124 0.65 -0.85 6.96
C LEU A 124 -0.01 0.19 7.88
N ASP A 125 -0.57 1.22 7.27
CA ASP A 125 -1.39 2.19 7.98
C ASP A 125 -2.75 1.59 8.29
N VAL A 126 -3.30 1.94 9.46
CA VAL A 126 -4.58 1.43 9.93
C VAL A 126 -5.54 2.58 10.15
N GLY A 127 -6.66 2.56 9.47
CA GLY A 127 -7.79 3.43 9.76
C GLY A 127 -8.46 3.00 11.07
N VAL A 128 -8.77 3.96 11.92
CA VAL A 128 -9.45 3.76 13.21
C VAL A 128 -10.72 4.57 13.20
N LYS A 129 -11.85 3.96 13.50
CA LYS A 129 -13.16 4.62 13.58
C LYS A 129 -13.90 4.15 14.83
N LEU A 130 -14.49 5.09 15.58
CA LEU A 130 -15.40 4.72 16.65
C LEU A 130 -16.61 3.97 16.09
N LEU A 131 -17.23 3.14 16.92
CA LEU A 131 -18.47 2.47 16.56
C LEU A 131 -19.57 3.50 16.24
N PRO A 132 -20.49 3.19 15.30
CA PRO A 132 -21.73 3.95 15.17
C PRO A 132 -22.46 3.98 16.51
N LYS A 133 -22.93 5.14 16.94
CA LYS A 133 -23.59 5.36 18.24
C LYS A 133 -22.65 5.28 19.47
N SER A 134 -21.31 5.31 19.29
CA SER A 134 -20.40 5.44 20.41
C SER A 134 -20.58 6.80 21.11
N GLU A 135 -20.64 6.77 22.45
CA GLU A 135 -20.74 7.96 23.29
C GLU A 135 -19.37 8.61 23.51
N ALA A 136 -18.29 7.96 23.09
CA ALA A 136 -16.95 8.54 23.18
C ALA A 136 -16.85 9.84 22.36
N SER A 137 -16.27 10.86 22.97
CA SER A 137 -16.15 12.19 22.37
C SER A 137 -14.92 12.33 21.48
N SER A 138 -13.80 11.66 21.81
CA SER A 138 -12.55 11.73 21.05
C SER A 138 -11.69 10.50 21.24
N ILE A 139 -10.98 10.13 20.17
CA ILE A 139 -9.91 9.10 20.20
C ILE A 139 -8.51 9.72 20.07
N GLN A 140 -8.40 11.03 20.23
CA GLN A 140 -7.12 11.75 20.16
C GLN A 140 -6.14 11.17 21.17
N ASN A 141 -4.89 10.93 20.74
CA ASN A 141 -3.80 10.35 21.52
C ASN A 141 -4.08 8.95 22.11
N GLY A 142 -5.20 8.34 21.73
CA GLY A 142 -5.48 6.97 22.09
C GLY A 142 -4.42 6.02 21.55
N TYR A 143 -4.22 4.91 22.25
CA TYR A 143 -3.29 3.84 21.89
C TYR A 143 -4.03 2.53 21.68
N VAL A 144 -3.68 1.81 20.62
CA VAL A 144 -4.15 0.46 20.35
C VAL A 144 -3.00 -0.53 20.59
N GLU A 145 -3.29 -1.60 21.31
CA GLU A 145 -2.30 -2.62 21.67
C GLU A 145 -2.75 -4.00 21.21
N ASN A 146 -1.88 -4.70 20.49
CA ASN A 146 -2.01 -6.10 20.06
C ASN A 146 -3.37 -6.47 19.43
N ALA A 147 -3.97 -5.56 18.66
CA ALA A 147 -5.23 -5.83 17.99
C ALA A 147 -5.00 -6.64 16.70
N GLU A 148 -5.71 -7.74 16.56
CA GLU A 148 -5.61 -8.62 15.40
C GLU A 148 -6.54 -8.17 14.27
N LEU A 149 -6.02 -8.19 13.04
CA LEU A 149 -6.77 -7.92 11.81
C LEU A 149 -6.96 -9.20 11.00
N TYR A 150 -8.17 -9.40 10.53
CA TYR A 150 -8.60 -10.61 9.85
C TYR A 150 -9.09 -10.31 8.44
N GLN A 151 -8.87 -11.25 7.55
CA GLN A 151 -9.58 -11.29 6.28
C GLN A 151 -10.91 -12.00 6.49
N TYR A 152 -11.99 -11.39 6.03
CA TYR A 152 -13.31 -12.00 6.03
C TYR A 152 -13.61 -12.60 4.66
N MET A 153 -14.15 -13.79 4.65
CA MET A 153 -14.61 -14.45 3.43
C MET A 153 -16.13 -14.43 3.42
N ALA A 154 -16.70 -13.82 2.40
CA ALA A 154 -18.11 -13.94 2.10
C ALA A 154 -18.36 -15.31 1.46
N ALA A 155 -18.95 -16.21 2.23
CA ALA A 155 -19.55 -17.45 1.78
C ALA A 155 -21.00 -17.43 2.24
N ASP A 156 -21.68 -18.56 2.28
CA ASP A 156 -23.04 -18.66 2.86
C ASP A 156 -23.15 -18.12 4.31
N ILE A 157 -22.02 -18.11 5.00
CA ILE A 157 -21.86 -17.48 6.33
C ILE A 157 -20.55 -16.69 6.31
N ILE A 158 -20.56 -15.44 6.79
CA ILE A 158 -19.35 -14.64 6.97
C ILE A 158 -18.43 -15.36 7.96
N ARG A 159 -17.30 -15.83 7.49
CA ARG A 159 -16.31 -16.54 8.30
C ARG A 159 -15.07 -15.68 8.51
N ARG A 160 -14.66 -15.60 9.76
CA ARG A 160 -13.38 -15.03 10.17
C ARG A 160 -12.26 -15.93 9.60
N GLY A 161 -11.43 -15.36 8.73
CA GLY A 161 -10.28 -16.03 8.14
C GLY A 161 -9.07 -16.02 9.08
N TYR A 162 -7.88 -16.09 8.49
CA TYR A 162 -6.63 -16.03 9.24
C TYR A 162 -6.30 -14.60 9.66
N THR A 163 -5.60 -14.45 10.80
CA THR A 163 -4.95 -13.20 11.19
C THR A 163 -3.88 -12.85 10.16
N LEU A 164 -4.06 -11.72 9.48
CA LEU A 164 -3.11 -11.22 8.49
C LEU A 164 -2.29 -10.04 8.99
N GLY A 165 -2.69 -9.40 10.08
CA GLY A 165 -1.96 -8.29 10.68
C GLY A 165 -2.20 -8.17 12.18
N VAL A 166 -1.25 -7.57 12.88
CA VAL A 166 -1.36 -7.18 14.29
C VAL A 166 -1.06 -5.70 14.39
N VAL A 167 -1.91 -4.95 15.09
CA VAL A 167 -1.86 -3.49 15.21
C VAL A 167 -1.33 -3.08 16.57
N ASN A 168 -0.36 -2.17 16.55
CA ASN A 168 0.14 -1.46 17.73
C ASN A 168 0.45 -0.01 17.35
N GLY A 169 0.07 0.95 18.21
CA GLY A 169 0.50 2.34 18.03
C GLY A 169 -0.51 3.38 18.48
N TYR A 170 -0.04 4.64 18.45
CA TYR A 170 -0.83 5.82 18.78
C TYR A 170 -1.68 6.26 17.59
N ILE A 171 -2.86 6.77 17.91
CA ILE A 171 -3.79 7.29 16.91
C ILE A 171 -3.43 8.74 16.59
N THR A 172 -3.19 9.01 15.32
CA THR A 172 -2.99 10.36 14.78
C THR A 172 -4.28 10.81 14.10
N LEU A 173 -4.80 11.97 14.48
CA LEU A 173 -5.96 12.58 13.83
C LEU A 173 -5.53 13.27 12.53
N ASP A 174 -6.50 13.50 11.65
CA ASP A 174 -6.29 14.31 10.44
C ASP A 174 -6.20 15.80 10.82
N PRO A 175 -5.03 16.45 10.64
CA PRO A 175 -4.83 17.84 11.03
C PRO A 175 -5.80 18.81 10.34
N ASP A 176 -6.12 18.58 9.07
CA ASP A 176 -7.03 19.45 8.31
C ASP A 176 -8.46 19.40 8.84
N LEU A 177 -8.90 18.23 9.29
CA LEU A 177 -10.23 18.07 9.88
C LEU A 177 -10.28 18.63 11.31
N VAL A 178 -9.19 18.50 12.06
CA VAL A 178 -9.08 19.08 13.42
C VAL A 178 -9.08 20.61 13.35
N GLU A 179 -8.35 21.22 12.43
CA GLU A 179 -8.33 22.66 12.20
C GLU A 179 -9.73 23.21 11.86
N LYS A 180 -10.47 22.49 11.02
CA LYS A 180 -11.87 22.82 10.65
C LYS A 180 -12.87 22.55 11.78
N LYS A 181 -12.41 22.05 12.94
CA LYS A 181 -13.24 21.66 14.09
C LYS A 181 -14.41 20.72 13.71
N SER A 182 -14.15 19.81 12.76
CA SER A 182 -15.14 18.84 12.35
C SER A 182 -15.43 17.85 13.49
N PRO A 183 -16.68 17.60 13.87
CA PRO A 183 -16.98 16.59 14.91
C PRO A 183 -16.49 15.18 14.55
N VAL A 184 -16.39 14.89 13.26
CA VAL A 184 -15.91 13.60 12.75
C VAL A 184 -14.39 13.47 12.96
N ALA A 185 -13.65 14.58 12.97
CA ALA A 185 -12.20 14.59 13.16
C ALA A 185 -11.76 13.87 14.43
N PHE A 186 -12.54 13.98 15.50
CA PHE A 186 -12.21 13.39 16.80
C PHE A 186 -12.70 11.93 16.95
N LYS A 187 -13.55 11.44 16.05
CA LYS A 187 -14.12 10.09 16.07
C LYS A 187 -13.43 9.12 15.10
N GLN A 188 -12.51 9.62 14.30
CA GLN A 188 -11.72 8.82 13.36
C GLN A 188 -10.28 9.30 13.30
N GLY A 189 -9.37 8.39 13.00
CA GLY A 189 -7.96 8.68 12.89
C GLY A 189 -7.21 7.56 12.19
N LYS A 190 -5.88 7.60 12.24
CA LYS A 190 -4.99 6.59 11.68
C LYS A 190 -3.91 6.20 12.68
N ILE A 191 -3.48 4.94 12.62
CA ILE A 191 -2.23 4.48 13.24
C ILE A 191 -1.23 4.27 12.10
N ILE A 192 -0.27 5.18 12.01
CA ILE A 192 0.71 5.21 10.91
C ILE A 192 1.68 4.04 11.06
N GLY A 193 1.76 3.17 10.06
CA GLY A 193 2.58 1.96 10.10
C GLY A 193 2.26 1.02 11.27
N GLY A 194 1.06 1.13 11.84
CA GLY A 194 0.68 0.41 13.06
C GLY A 194 0.41 -1.07 12.87
N ALA A 195 -0.04 -1.50 11.68
CA ALA A 195 -0.21 -2.92 11.41
C ALA A 195 1.07 -3.55 10.91
N VAL A 196 1.43 -4.68 11.49
CA VAL A 196 2.52 -5.53 11.01
C VAL A 196 1.91 -6.77 10.35
N VAL A 197 2.23 -7.00 9.08
CA VAL A 197 1.75 -8.17 8.32
C VAL A 197 2.25 -9.46 8.95
N SER A 198 1.35 -10.34 9.36
CA SER A 198 1.66 -11.59 10.05
C SER A 198 2.06 -12.72 9.09
N ARG A 199 1.57 -12.69 7.85
CA ARG A 199 1.81 -13.72 6.82
C ARG A 199 2.04 -13.09 5.46
N SER A 200 3.09 -13.56 4.75
CA SER A 200 3.36 -13.10 3.38
C SER A 200 2.22 -13.47 2.43
N ARG A 201 1.82 -12.52 1.61
CA ARG A 201 0.78 -12.66 0.62
C ARG A 201 1.41 -12.99 -0.74
N LYS A 202 1.40 -14.28 -1.10
CA LYS A 202 1.98 -14.75 -2.36
C LYS A 202 1.05 -14.45 -3.53
N ILE A 203 1.63 -14.14 -4.68
CA ILE A 203 0.95 -14.07 -5.97
C ILE A 203 1.22 -15.34 -6.76
N TRP A 204 0.36 -15.64 -7.74
CA TRP A 204 0.53 -16.80 -8.60
C TRP A 204 -0.10 -16.59 -9.97
N LEU A 205 0.25 -17.43 -10.92
CA LEU A 205 -0.45 -17.53 -12.20
C LEU A 205 -1.40 -18.73 -12.16
N GLU A 206 -2.58 -18.55 -12.73
CA GLU A 206 -3.55 -19.64 -12.99
C GLU A 206 -3.64 -19.86 -14.49
N LEU A 207 -3.42 -21.10 -14.92
CA LEU A 207 -3.60 -21.47 -16.31
C LEU A 207 -5.08 -21.34 -16.70
N LYS A 208 -5.34 -20.77 -17.88
CA LYS A 208 -6.68 -20.72 -18.47
C LYS A 208 -7.21 -22.14 -18.66
N GLU A 209 -8.53 -22.31 -18.64
CA GLU A 209 -9.17 -23.63 -18.63
C GLU A 209 -8.70 -24.54 -19.76
N ASP A 210 -8.59 -24.00 -20.95
CA ASP A 210 -8.17 -24.73 -22.16
C ASP A 210 -6.68 -25.10 -22.18
N GLU A 211 -5.88 -24.45 -21.32
CA GLU A 211 -4.41 -24.58 -21.26
C GLU A 211 -3.94 -25.42 -20.06
N ARG A 212 -4.86 -25.96 -19.27
CA ARG A 212 -4.55 -26.72 -18.05
C ARG A 212 -3.88 -28.04 -18.39
N SER A 213 -2.55 -28.04 -18.39
CA SER A 213 -1.74 -29.25 -18.49
C SER A 213 -0.44 -29.12 -17.71
N ALA A 214 0.10 -30.25 -17.26
CA ALA A 214 1.37 -30.29 -16.54
C ALA A 214 2.53 -29.81 -17.40
N GLY A 215 2.53 -30.15 -18.69
CA GLY A 215 3.55 -29.72 -19.64
C GLY A 215 3.55 -28.22 -19.90
N VAL A 216 2.37 -27.59 -20.01
CA VAL A 216 2.25 -26.13 -20.14
C VAL A 216 2.69 -25.44 -18.85
N ALA A 217 2.26 -25.94 -17.66
CA ALA A 217 2.66 -25.37 -16.38
C ALA A 217 4.18 -25.42 -16.21
N GLN A 218 4.81 -26.57 -16.49
CA GLN A 218 6.26 -26.74 -16.38
C GLN A 218 7.00 -25.81 -17.35
N ARG A 219 6.52 -25.71 -18.58
CA ARG A 219 7.15 -24.83 -19.58
C ARG A 219 7.04 -23.36 -19.18
N VAL A 220 5.89 -22.90 -18.64
CA VAL A 220 5.73 -21.53 -18.11
C VAL A 220 6.69 -21.30 -16.95
N GLU A 221 6.83 -22.26 -16.02
CA GLU A 221 7.84 -22.21 -14.95
C GLU A 221 9.24 -22.01 -15.51
N ASP A 222 9.61 -22.84 -16.51
CA ASP A 222 10.95 -22.83 -17.09
C ASP A 222 11.30 -21.51 -17.78
N VAL A 223 10.37 -20.94 -18.58
CA VAL A 223 10.63 -19.67 -19.28
C VAL A 223 10.73 -18.49 -18.31
N ILE A 224 9.90 -18.47 -17.26
CA ILE A 224 9.98 -17.45 -16.22
C ILE A 224 11.30 -17.58 -15.45
N ASN A 225 11.68 -18.80 -15.05
CA ASN A 225 12.92 -19.03 -14.31
C ASN A 225 14.16 -18.76 -15.16
N LYS A 226 14.11 -19.01 -16.49
CA LYS A 226 15.18 -18.63 -17.40
C LYS A 226 15.43 -17.13 -17.41
N ARG A 227 14.36 -16.33 -17.35
CA ARG A 227 14.44 -14.84 -17.33
C ARG A 227 14.85 -14.27 -15.99
N PHE A 228 14.30 -14.79 -14.88
CA PHE A 228 14.40 -14.20 -13.53
C PHE A 228 15.28 -14.99 -12.55
N SER A 229 15.96 -16.06 -12.98
CA SER A 229 16.81 -16.80 -12.05
C SER A 229 17.97 -15.94 -11.56
N TYR A 230 18.17 -15.91 -10.27
CA TYR A 230 19.26 -15.18 -9.63
C TYR A 230 20.03 -16.06 -8.64
N THR A 231 21.30 -15.73 -8.43
CA THR A 231 22.14 -16.41 -7.44
C THR A 231 22.02 -15.69 -6.10
N LYS A 232 21.46 -16.36 -5.09
CA LYS A 232 21.43 -15.82 -3.74
C LYS A 232 22.79 -16.02 -3.07
N ALA A 233 23.34 -14.95 -2.48
CA ALA A 233 24.59 -15.03 -1.72
C ALA A 233 24.48 -16.10 -0.61
N GLY A 234 25.44 -17.03 -0.56
CA GLY A 234 25.47 -18.11 0.42
C GLY A 234 24.75 -19.41 0.04
N TYR A 235 24.12 -19.47 -1.13
CA TYR A 235 23.52 -20.70 -1.67
C TYR A 235 24.24 -21.17 -2.93
N ALA A 236 24.60 -22.45 -2.96
CA ALA A 236 25.10 -23.08 -4.17
C ALA A 236 23.92 -23.36 -5.12
N GLY A 237 23.65 -22.45 -6.05
CA GLY A 237 22.62 -22.61 -7.08
C GLY A 237 21.80 -21.35 -7.34
N LYS A 238 21.11 -21.37 -8.48
CA LYS A 238 20.18 -20.31 -8.87
C LYS A 238 18.84 -20.50 -8.14
N ARG A 239 18.30 -19.46 -7.51
CA ARG A 239 16.97 -19.52 -6.92
C ARG A 239 15.92 -19.35 -7.99
N LYS A 240 14.92 -20.21 -7.99
CA LYS A 240 13.75 -20.12 -8.86
C LYS A 240 12.77 -19.05 -8.33
N VAL A 241 12.21 -18.26 -9.21
CA VAL A 241 11.14 -17.28 -8.91
C VAL A 241 9.75 -17.81 -9.24
N ALA A 242 9.64 -18.85 -10.07
CA ALA A 242 8.39 -19.53 -10.40
C ALA A 242 8.46 -21.00 -9.99
N GLU A 243 7.35 -21.55 -9.50
CA GLU A 243 7.21 -22.94 -9.10
C GLU A 243 5.81 -23.46 -9.44
N ALA A 244 5.71 -24.38 -10.41
CA ALA A 244 4.47 -25.07 -10.74
C ALA A 244 4.07 -26.03 -9.60
N LYS A 245 2.81 -26.00 -9.20
CA LYS A 245 2.26 -26.89 -8.18
C LYS A 245 1.60 -28.12 -8.80
N ALA A 246 1.65 -29.22 -8.07
CA ALA A 246 0.98 -30.46 -8.48
C ALA A 246 -0.50 -30.19 -8.79
N GLY A 247 -0.98 -30.72 -9.90
CA GLY A 247 -2.33 -30.47 -10.42
C GLY A 247 -2.41 -29.49 -11.60
N ALA A 248 -1.26 -28.97 -12.06
CA ALA A 248 -1.08 -28.23 -13.32
C ALA A 248 -1.96 -26.98 -13.53
N VAL A 249 -2.50 -26.38 -12.47
CA VAL A 249 -3.40 -25.22 -12.58
C VAL A 249 -2.72 -23.94 -12.11
N ARG A 250 -1.75 -24.04 -11.18
CA ARG A 250 -1.21 -22.91 -10.45
C ARG A 250 0.32 -22.90 -10.48
N ILE A 251 0.90 -21.74 -10.81
CA ILE A 251 2.34 -21.48 -10.76
C ILE A 251 2.58 -20.36 -9.74
N ASN A 252 3.17 -20.67 -8.59
CA ASN A 252 3.49 -19.68 -7.57
C ASN A 252 4.63 -18.79 -8.05
N LEU A 253 4.54 -17.50 -7.75
CA LEU A 253 5.56 -16.53 -8.09
C LEU A 253 6.21 -15.96 -6.81
N GLU A 254 7.52 -15.82 -6.82
CA GLU A 254 8.28 -15.06 -5.85
C GLU A 254 8.69 -13.72 -6.50
N ILE A 255 8.37 -12.60 -5.84
CA ILE A 255 8.65 -11.27 -6.37
C ILE A 255 10.10 -10.92 -6.05
N PRO A 256 10.96 -10.68 -7.06
CA PRO A 256 12.32 -10.17 -6.87
C PRO A 256 12.31 -8.82 -6.14
N GLU A 257 13.40 -8.50 -5.44
CA GLU A 257 13.48 -7.31 -4.60
C GLU A 257 13.32 -6.01 -5.38
N GLU A 258 13.83 -5.96 -6.61
CA GLU A 258 13.74 -4.82 -7.52
C GLU A 258 12.31 -4.52 -7.99
N TYR A 259 11.42 -5.51 -7.95
CA TYR A 259 9.99 -5.37 -8.31
C TYR A 259 9.08 -5.27 -7.09
N ARG A 260 9.63 -5.25 -5.87
CA ARG A 260 8.85 -5.30 -4.63
C ARG A 260 7.77 -4.21 -4.57
N ASP A 261 8.16 -3.00 -4.93
CA ASP A 261 7.27 -1.83 -4.88
C ASP A 261 6.53 -1.59 -6.20
N ASN A 262 6.74 -2.45 -7.21
CA ASN A 262 6.06 -2.40 -8.50
C ASN A 262 5.65 -3.79 -9.00
N VAL A 263 4.76 -4.43 -8.24
CA VAL A 263 4.23 -5.78 -8.55
C VAL A 263 3.51 -5.81 -9.89
N VAL A 264 2.84 -4.72 -10.27
CA VAL A 264 2.13 -4.60 -11.55
C VAL A 264 3.12 -4.71 -12.71
N ARG A 265 4.25 -3.99 -12.66
CA ARG A 265 5.30 -4.12 -13.67
C ARG A 265 5.84 -5.55 -13.74
N TYR A 266 6.11 -6.18 -12.60
CA TYR A 266 6.59 -7.57 -12.55
C TYR A 266 5.66 -8.53 -13.27
N VAL A 267 4.36 -8.44 -12.97
CA VAL A 267 3.33 -9.28 -13.60
C VAL A 267 3.22 -9.02 -15.10
N ASN A 268 3.29 -7.75 -15.53
CA ASN A 268 3.27 -7.39 -16.95
C ASN A 268 4.52 -7.89 -17.68
N VAL A 269 5.69 -7.82 -17.08
CA VAL A 269 6.93 -8.37 -17.64
C VAL A 269 6.84 -9.90 -17.76
N ILE A 270 6.36 -10.60 -16.72
CA ILE A 270 6.12 -12.05 -16.79
C ILE A 270 5.12 -12.38 -17.91
N GLY A 271 4.01 -11.65 -17.99
CA GLY A 271 3.01 -11.84 -19.03
C GLY A 271 3.55 -11.70 -20.45
N ALA A 272 4.58 -10.85 -20.62
CA ALA A 272 5.21 -10.57 -21.90
C ALA A 272 6.34 -11.57 -22.28
N ILE A 273 6.66 -12.54 -21.44
CA ILE A 273 7.63 -13.60 -21.77
C ILE A 273 7.03 -14.53 -22.83
N SER A 274 7.82 -14.86 -23.86
CA SER A 274 7.39 -15.84 -24.88
C SER A 274 7.40 -17.25 -24.30
N PHE A 275 6.33 -17.99 -24.57
CA PHE A 275 6.21 -19.40 -24.19
C PHE A 275 7.13 -20.30 -25.03
N TYR A 276 7.18 -20.04 -26.33
CA TYR A 276 8.07 -20.70 -27.28
C TYR A 276 8.34 -19.78 -28.46
N GLU A 277 9.61 -19.59 -28.80
CA GLU A 277 10.06 -18.70 -29.85
C GLU A 277 11.38 -19.21 -30.41
N THR A 278 11.54 -19.22 -31.74
CA THR A 278 12.81 -19.49 -32.40
C THR A 278 13.69 -18.23 -32.42
N ASP A 279 14.98 -18.39 -32.69
CA ASP A 279 15.90 -17.26 -32.76
C ASP A 279 15.52 -16.24 -33.84
N ASP A 280 15.03 -16.70 -34.99
CA ASP A 280 14.58 -15.82 -36.07
C ASP A 280 13.31 -15.04 -35.67
N GLU A 281 12.34 -15.70 -35.05
CA GLU A 281 11.11 -15.05 -34.53
C GLU A 281 11.42 -14.04 -33.44
N LEU A 282 12.38 -14.35 -32.56
CA LEU A 282 12.88 -13.45 -31.53
C LEU A 282 13.50 -12.20 -32.17
N ASP A 283 14.34 -12.38 -33.18
CA ASP A 283 14.98 -11.26 -33.89
C ASP A 283 13.96 -10.35 -34.58
N GLU A 284 12.95 -10.92 -35.26
CA GLU A 284 11.85 -10.16 -35.84
C GLU A 284 11.07 -9.39 -34.78
N ARG A 285 10.79 -10.04 -33.65
CA ARG A 285 10.11 -9.40 -32.51
C ARG A 285 10.91 -8.24 -31.95
N ILE A 286 12.23 -8.40 -31.74
CA ILE A 286 13.11 -7.33 -31.25
C ILE A 286 13.11 -6.16 -32.23
N ASN A 287 13.21 -6.40 -33.52
CA ASN A 287 13.21 -5.34 -34.54
C ASN A 287 11.91 -4.54 -34.52
N ARG A 288 10.75 -5.22 -34.46
CA ARG A 288 9.45 -4.59 -34.33
C ARG A 288 9.34 -3.76 -33.04
N LEU A 289 9.71 -4.35 -31.89
CA LEU A 289 9.66 -3.69 -30.60
C LEU A 289 10.62 -2.49 -30.53
N SER A 290 11.79 -2.58 -31.17
CA SER A 290 12.74 -1.47 -31.26
C SER A 290 12.15 -0.27 -31.99
N THR A 291 11.35 -0.49 -33.03
CA THR A 291 10.64 0.56 -33.75
C THR A 291 9.49 1.12 -32.90
N GLN A 292 8.74 0.26 -32.24
CA GLN A 292 7.64 0.66 -31.34
C GLN A 292 8.13 1.41 -30.12
N LEU A 293 9.33 1.12 -29.61
CA LEU A 293 9.93 1.83 -28.48
C LEU A 293 10.15 3.31 -28.80
N LEU A 294 10.51 3.64 -30.04
CA LEU A 294 10.78 5.03 -30.46
C LEU A 294 9.50 5.84 -30.72
N ASN A 295 8.34 5.19 -30.77
CA ASN A 295 7.05 5.88 -30.86
C ASN A 295 6.50 6.15 -29.44
N PRO A 296 6.23 7.40 -29.06
CA PRO A 296 5.73 7.77 -27.74
C PRO A 296 4.48 7.02 -27.27
N GLU A 297 3.55 6.73 -28.18
CA GLU A 297 2.28 6.04 -27.88
C GLU A 297 2.46 4.57 -27.53
N THR A 298 3.50 3.91 -28.06
CA THR A 298 3.76 2.48 -27.89
C THR A 298 5.00 2.18 -27.07
N SER A 299 5.75 3.22 -26.66
CA SER A 299 7.05 3.10 -25.99
C SER A 299 6.99 2.33 -24.68
N GLU A 300 5.95 2.55 -23.87
CA GLU A 300 5.77 1.85 -22.60
C GLU A 300 5.55 0.36 -22.80
N PHE A 301 4.62 -0.01 -23.71
CA PHE A 301 4.37 -1.40 -24.03
C PHE A 301 5.62 -2.09 -24.60
N ALA A 302 6.32 -1.44 -25.55
CA ALA A 302 7.53 -1.97 -26.15
C ALA A 302 8.65 -2.15 -25.13
N SER A 303 8.80 -1.19 -24.19
CA SER A 303 9.81 -1.25 -23.13
C SER A 303 9.61 -2.46 -22.19
N ILE A 304 8.35 -2.75 -21.80
CA ILE A 304 8.00 -3.93 -20.98
C ILE A 304 8.29 -5.23 -21.73
N GLN A 305 7.94 -5.30 -23.03
CA GLN A 305 8.22 -6.46 -23.87
C GLN A 305 9.73 -6.71 -24.04
N LEU A 306 10.53 -5.65 -24.24
CA LEU A 306 11.98 -5.75 -24.32
C LEU A 306 12.58 -6.16 -22.96
N GLU A 307 12.02 -5.65 -21.85
CA GLU A 307 12.41 -6.08 -20.51
C GLU A 307 12.13 -7.57 -20.28
N ALA A 308 11.02 -8.10 -20.79
CA ALA A 308 10.69 -9.52 -20.72
C ALA A 308 11.69 -10.40 -21.49
N ILE A 309 12.21 -9.94 -22.62
CA ILE A 309 13.29 -10.64 -23.36
C ILE A 309 14.58 -10.63 -22.52
N GLY A 310 14.93 -9.47 -21.94
CA GLY A 310 16.02 -9.32 -20.98
C GLY A 310 17.33 -8.81 -21.58
N SER A 311 18.24 -8.41 -20.69
CA SER A 311 19.53 -7.80 -21.03
C SER A 311 20.60 -8.76 -21.58
N ASN A 312 20.32 -10.07 -21.62
CA ASN A 312 21.26 -11.04 -22.18
C ASN A 312 21.33 -10.96 -23.73
N ASN A 313 20.39 -10.28 -24.36
CA ASN A 313 20.37 -10.06 -25.81
C ASN A 313 20.89 -8.65 -26.11
N GLU A 314 22.01 -8.57 -26.83
CA GLU A 314 22.67 -7.29 -27.13
C GLU A 314 21.79 -6.37 -28.00
N LYS A 315 21.01 -6.92 -28.94
CA LYS A 315 20.06 -6.13 -29.76
C LYS A 315 19.00 -5.41 -28.90
N VAL A 316 18.57 -6.05 -27.81
CA VAL A 316 17.63 -5.45 -26.86
C VAL A 316 18.30 -4.30 -26.11
N VAL A 317 19.51 -4.51 -25.64
CA VAL A 317 20.31 -3.49 -24.94
C VAL A 317 20.54 -2.27 -25.84
N ASP A 318 20.90 -2.50 -27.11
CA ASP A 318 21.10 -1.42 -28.09
C ASP A 318 19.80 -0.69 -28.46
N ALA A 319 18.66 -1.38 -28.47
CA ALA A 319 17.36 -0.73 -28.64
C ALA A 319 17.05 0.21 -27.47
N ILE A 320 17.28 -0.24 -26.24
CA ILE A 320 17.08 0.58 -25.04
C ILE A 320 18.04 1.78 -25.03
N ARG A 321 19.32 1.59 -25.38
CA ARG A 321 20.30 2.69 -25.47
C ARG A 321 19.87 3.77 -26.48
N ARG A 322 19.34 3.36 -27.63
CA ARG A 322 18.77 4.33 -28.60
C ARG A 322 17.59 5.10 -28.01
N GLY A 323 16.75 4.42 -27.22
CA GLY A 323 15.64 5.09 -26.53
C GLY A 323 16.10 6.09 -25.46
N LEU A 324 17.22 5.81 -24.76
CA LEU A 324 17.82 6.75 -23.79
C LEU A 324 18.28 8.06 -24.45
N ASP A 325 18.62 8.02 -25.74
CA ASP A 325 19.07 9.18 -26.52
C ASP A 325 17.91 9.90 -27.24
N SER A 326 16.67 9.45 -27.03
CA SER A 326 15.50 10.05 -27.66
C SER A 326 15.24 11.47 -27.16
N PRO A 327 14.89 12.43 -28.04
CA PRO A 327 14.43 13.74 -27.63
C PRO A 327 13.02 13.73 -27.02
N ASN A 328 12.27 12.63 -27.17
CA ASN A 328 10.93 12.52 -26.63
C ASN A 328 10.98 12.00 -25.19
N ASP A 329 10.35 12.72 -24.27
CA ASP A 329 10.37 12.40 -22.83
C ASP A 329 9.77 11.03 -22.51
N ALA A 330 8.64 10.64 -23.11
CA ALA A 330 8.01 9.35 -22.84
C ALA A 330 8.92 8.19 -23.26
N VAL A 331 9.55 8.28 -24.44
CA VAL A 331 10.50 7.27 -24.94
C VAL A 331 11.73 7.21 -24.04
N ARG A 332 12.31 8.37 -23.72
CA ARG A 332 13.51 8.49 -22.86
C ARG A 332 13.24 7.95 -21.47
N PHE A 333 12.10 8.28 -20.88
CA PHE A 333 11.70 7.82 -19.57
C PHE A 333 11.48 6.30 -19.53
N ASN A 334 10.67 5.73 -20.44
CA ASN A 334 10.39 4.30 -20.49
C ASN A 334 11.66 3.47 -20.72
N SER A 335 12.57 4.00 -21.55
CA SER A 335 13.88 3.37 -21.78
C SER A 335 14.77 3.45 -20.55
N ALA A 336 14.76 4.55 -19.78
CA ALA A 336 15.51 4.70 -18.55
C ALA A 336 14.99 3.75 -17.45
N ILE A 337 13.67 3.62 -17.30
CA ILE A 337 13.09 2.64 -16.39
C ILE A 337 13.58 1.22 -16.74
N THR A 338 13.43 0.78 -18.00
CA THR A 338 13.87 -0.56 -18.41
C THR A 338 15.37 -0.77 -18.26
N SER A 339 16.19 0.24 -18.61
CA SER A 339 17.64 0.22 -18.39
C SER A 339 18.02 0.02 -16.93
N SER A 340 17.26 0.63 -16.00
CA SER A 340 17.49 0.48 -14.56
C SER A 340 17.22 -0.94 -14.06
N TYR A 341 16.22 -1.65 -14.61
CA TYR A 341 15.97 -3.06 -14.30
C TYR A 341 16.98 -4.01 -14.95
N PHE A 342 17.60 -3.61 -16.05
CA PHE A 342 18.73 -4.35 -16.63
C PHE A 342 20.00 -4.25 -15.81
N ASP A 343 20.19 -3.15 -15.11
CA ASP A 343 21.33 -2.87 -14.22
C ASP A 343 22.70 -3.08 -14.90
N ILE A 344 22.82 -2.70 -16.18
CA ILE A 344 24.06 -2.81 -16.95
C ILE A 344 25.02 -1.74 -16.45
N ARG A 345 26.19 -2.16 -15.95
CA ARG A 345 27.17 -1.27 -15.32
C ARG A 345 27.55 -0.07 -16.20
N ALA A 346 27.74 -0.29 -17.51
CA ALA A 346 28.12 0.78 -18.45
C ALA A 346 27.05 1.87 -18.60
N ASP A 347 25.78 1.54 -18.39
CA ASP A 347 24.65 2.44 -18.62
C ASP A 347 24.15 3.10 -17.34
N ARG A 348 24.60 2.66 -16.15
CA ARG A 348 24.12 3.13 -14.83
C ARG A 348 24.16 4.62 -14.67
N GLN A 349 25.30 5.25 -14.96
CA GLN A 349 25.47 6.70 -14.80
C GLN A 349 24.50 7.49 -15.68
N LYS A 350 24.39 7.11 -16.96
CA LYS A 350 23.47 7.77 -17.91
C LYS A 350 22.02 7.60 -17.47
N THR A 351 21.66 6.39 -17.09
CA THR A 351 20.29 6.07 -16.62
C THR A 351 19.96 6.84 -15.34
N ALA A 352 20.88 6.89 -14.36
CA ALA A 352 20.69 7.62 -13.11
C ALA A 352 20.48 9.13 -13.37
N LYS A 353 21.30 9.74 -14.24
CA LYS A 353 21.15 11.16 -14.61
C LYS A 353 19.81 11.46 -15.26
N ILE A 354 19.38 10.63 -16.21
CA ILE A 354 18.08 10.79 -16.87
C ILE A 354 16.92 10.71 -15.87
N LEU A 355 16.96 9.69 -14.97
CA LEU A 355 15.91 9.57 -13.95
C LEU A 355 15.95 10.72 -12.93
N ALA A 356 17.14 11.22 -12.55
CA ALA A 356 17.28 12.38 -11.68
C ALA A 356 16.75 13.67 -12.34
N GLU A 357 16.99 13.86 -13.64
CA GLU A 357 16.40 14.96 -14.43
C GLU A 357 14.87 14.90 -14.39
N PHE A 358 14.26 13.73 -14.66
CA PHE A 358 12.81 13.56 -14.56
C PHE A 358 12.28 13.78 -13.14
N ALA A 359 13.01 13.35 -12.12
CA ALA A 359 12.64 13.59 -10.73
C ALA A 359 12.65 15.09 -10.38
N ARG A 360 13.56 15.86 -10.95
CA ARG A 360 13.70 17.31 -10.72
C ARG A 360 12.66 18.11 -11.49
N GLU A 361 12.52 17.84 -12.77
CA GLU A 361 11.85 18.75 -13.71
C GLU A 361 10.43 18.35 -14.09
N ASN A 362 10.11 17.03 -14.08
CA ASN A 362 8.84 16.56 -14.62
C ASN A 362 7.91 16.01 -13.53
N PRO A 363 6.85 16.75 -13.12
CA PRO A 363 5.93 16.32 -12.06
C PRO A 363 5.24 14.98 -12.35
N THR A 364 5.00 14.66 -13.63
CA THR A 364 4.31 13.42 -14.05
C THR A 364 5.19 12.19 -13.81
N TYR A 365 6.47 12.27 -14.15
CA TYR A 365 7.40 11.14 -14.06
C TYR A 365 8.16 11.10 -12.73
N ARG A 366 8.17 12.20 -11.96
CA ARG A 366 8.90 12.36 -10.69
C ARG A 366 8.76 11.17 -9.73
N PRO A 367 7.54 10.75 -9.35
CA PRO A 367 7.40 9.71 -8.36
C PRO A 367 7.96 8.35 -8.83
N ALA A 368 7.71 8.00 -10.10
CA ALA A 368 8.21 6.74 -10.67
C ALA A 368 9.74 6.78 -10.87
N ALA A 369 10.31 7.94 -11.24
CA ALA A 369 11.75 8.12 -11.34
C ALA A 369 12.44 7.92 -9.98
N ILE A 370 11.93 8.58 -8.93
CA ILE A 370 12.47 8.47 -7.57
C ILE A 370 12.34 7.04 -7.04
N ALA A 371 11.15 6.42 -7.19
CA ALA A 371 10.94 5.04 -6.76
C ALA A 371 11.93 4.08 -7.45
N THR A 372 12.15 4.26 -8.75
CA THR A 372 13.09 3.45 -9.53
C THR A 372 14.53 3.65 -9.06
N LEU A 373 14.97 4.88 -8.84
CA LEU A 373 16.29 5.19 -8.27
C LEU A 373 16.47 4.54 -6.88
N GLY A 374 15.40 4.46 -6.08
CA GLY A 374 15.43 3.86 -4.74
C GLY A 374 15.66 2.36 -4.74
N VAL A 375 15.15 1.61 -5.71
CA VAL A 375 15.13 0.14 -5.67
C VAL A 375 16.06 -0.51 -6.70
N CYS A 376 16.26 0.12 -7.86
CA CYS A 376 17.08 -0.41 -8.94
C CYS A 376 18.55 -0.02 -8.81
N MET A 377 19.40 -0.64 -9.61
CA MET A 377 20.85 -0.36 -9.69
C MET A 377 21.50 -0.33 -8.29
N LYS A 378 21.25 -1.36 -7.49
CA LYS A 378 21.78 -1.49 -6.12
C LYS A 378 23.33 -1.41 -6.13
N ARG A 379 23.91 -0.74 -5.12
CA ARG A 379 25.34 -0.52 -4.98
C ARG A 379 25.98 0.30 -6.12
N SER A 380 25.24 1.25 -6.70
CA SER A 380 25.77 2.21 -7.66
C SER A 380 26.06 3.54 -6.96
N PHE A 381 27.32 3.93 -6.94
CA PHE A 381 27.73 5.24 -6.41
C PHE A 381 27.10 6.39 -7.21
N ASP A 382 26.96 6.22 -8.54
CA ASP A 382 26.37 7.23 -9.41
C ASP A 382 24.93 7.56 -9.00
N VAL A 383 24.12 6.52 -8.70
CA VAL A 383 22.74 6.71 -8.24
C VAL A 383 22.69 7.41 -6.88
N ASP A 384 23.56 7.00 -5.94
CA ASP A 384 23.63 7.60 -4.61
C ASP A 384 24.05 9.07 -4.69
N SER A 385 24.94 9.41 -5.62
CA SER A 385 25.37 10.79 -5.88
C SER A 385 24.21 11.65 -6.41
N GLU A 386 23.50 11.17 -7.44
CA GLU A 386 22.33 11.88 -7.99
C GLU A 386 21.24 12.07 -6.93
N LEU A 387 20.97 11.07 -6.10
CA LEU A 387 19.99 11.19 -5.01
C LEU A 387 20.41 12.21 -3.95
N ARG A 388 21.73 12.31 -3.62
CA ARG A 388 22.21 13.36 -2.69
C ARG A 388 22.05 14.75 -3.30
N GLU A 389 22.27 14.91 -4.61
CA GLU A 389 22.02 16.18 -5.28
C GLU A 389 20.52 16.55 -5.27
N LEU A 390 19.63 15.57 -5.40
CA LEU A 390 18.19 15.79 -5.33
C LEU A 390 17.71 16.22 -3.93
N LEU A 391 18.47 16.00 -2.85
CA LEU A 391 18.15 16.55 -1.51
C LEU A 391 18.13 18.07 -1.49
N ALA A 392 18.83 18.72 -2.41
CA ALA A 392 18.89 20.18 -2.54
C ALA A 392 17.97 20.75 -3.66
N ALA A 393 17.12 19.92 -4.27
CA ALA A 393 16.21 20.37 -5.32
C ALA A 393 15.21 21.41 -4.81
N ASP A 394 14.68 22.25 -5.71
CA ASP A 394 13.69 23.29 -5.35
C ASP A 394 12.36 22.68 -4.90
N ASN A 395 11.99 21.53 -5.46
CA ASN A 395 10.71 20.90 -5.19
C ASN A 395 10.78 20.03 -3.92
N ILE A 396 9.88 20.28 -2.97
CA ILE A 396 9.78 19.60 -1.67
C ILE A 396 9.54 18.08 -1.85
N GLU A 397 8.67 17.67 -2.78
CA GLU A 397 8.38 16.25 -3.03
C GLU A 397 9.62 15.51 -3.56
N THR A 398 10.40 16.17 -4.43
CA THR A 398 11.67 15.63 -4.93
C THR A 398 12.66 15.41 -3.81
N ARG A 399 12.81 16.38 -2.90
CA ARG A 399 13.74 16.31 -1.77
C ARG A 399 13.39 15.18 -0.81
N TYR A 400 12.12 15.12 -0.38
CA TYR A 400 11.68 14.04 0.51
C TYR A 400 11.74 12.68 -0.18
N GLY A 401 11.35 12.61 -1.44
CA GLY A 401 11.48 11.39 -2.24
C GLY A 401 12.93 10.91 -2.34
N ALA A 402 13.88 11.80 -2.58
CA ALA A 402 15.31 11.50 -2.62
C ALA A 402 15.82 11.00 -1.27
N PHE A 403 15.43 11.64 -0.18
CA PHE A 403 15.70 11.18 1.18
C PHE A 403 15.22 9.73 1.38
N ARG A 404 13.97 9.43 1.01
CA ARG A 404 13.41 8.08 1.13
C ARG A 404 14.10 7.06 0.24
N ALA A 405 14.47 7.44 -0.99
CA ALA A 405 15.22 6.59 -1.90
C ALA A 405 16.61 6.27 -1.35
N LEU A 406 17.35 7.25 -0.84
CA LEU A 406 18.64 7.04 -0.17
C LEU A 406 18.50 6.12 1.05
N TRP A 407 17.49 6.35 1.88
CA TRP A 407 17.23 5.53 3.06
C TRP A 407 16.93 4.07 2.69
N THR A 408 16.17 3.83 1.63
CA THR A 408 15.86 2.48 1.12
C THR A 408 17.12 1.77 0.59
N ARG A 409 18.04 2.53 -0.01
CA ARG A 409 19.31 2.00 -0.54
C ARG A 409 20.36 1.77 0.55
N ASN A 410 20.53 2.73 1.42
CA ASN A 410 21.49 2.72 2.51
C ASN A 410 20.99 3.55 3.71
N PRO A 411 20.35 2.95 4.70
CA PRO A 411 19.90 3.65 5.89
C PRO A 411 21.01 4.34 6.69
N ASN A 412 22.26 3.92 6.48
CA ASN A 412 23.44 4.48 7.17
C ASN A 412 24.17 5.55 6.34
N ASP A 413 23.55 6.07 5.28
CA ASP A 413 24.15 7.16 4.50
C ASP A 413 24.32 8.40 5.38
N TYR A 414 25.52 9.00 5.34
CA TYR A 414 25.88 10.12 6.23
C TYR A 414 25.03 11.38 6.00
N THR A 415 24.40 11.53 4.83
CA THR A 415 23.58 12.71 4.50
C THR A 415 22.17 12.66 5.06
N ILE A 416 21.72 11.46 5.46
CA ILE A 416 20.34 11.22 5.91
C ILE A 416 20.26 10.61 7.30
N GLN A 417 21.33 10.68 8.07
CA GLN A 417 21.34 10.13 9.43
C GLN A 417 20.24 10.74 10.29
N GLY A 418 19.70 9.94 11.19
CA GLY A 418 18.65 10.33 12.11
C GLY A 418 18.63 9.41 13.32
N GLU A 419 17.67 9.63 14.18
CA GLU A 419 17.48 8.90 15.41
C GLU A 419 16.05 8.41 15.57
N ASN A 420 15.85 7.43 16.45
CA ASN A 420 14.52 6.95 16.79
C ASN A 420 14.08 7.60 18.10
N MET A 421 13.14 8.54 18.01
CA MET A 421 12.62 9.27 19.15
C MET A 421 11.66 8.39 19.97
N ALA A 422 12.01 8.14 21.23
CA ALA A 422 11.23 7.36 22.20
C ALA A 422 10.72 6.01 21.67
N GLN A 423 11.38 5.39 20.69
CA GLN A 423 10.96 4.18 19.98
C GLN A 423 9.60 4.31 19.25
N GLN A 424 9.14 5.54 19.03
CA GLN A 424 7.85 5.82 18.40
C GLN A 424 7.98 6.24 16.94
N PHE A 425 8.95 7.10 16.62
CA PHE A 425 9.11 7.64 15.27
C PHE A 425 10.56 7.94 14.91
N SER A 426 10.85 7.95 13.61
CA SER A 426 12.14 8.35 13.07
C SER A 426 12.22 9.86 12.97
N TYR A 427 13.33 10.43 13.41
CA TYR A 427 13.59 11.86 13.40
C TYR A 427 14.90 12.18 12.70
N HIS A 428 14.87 13.06 11.72
CA HIS A 428 16.02 13.39 10.89
C HIS A 428 16.20 14.91 10.78
N CYS A 429 17.39 15.38 11.15
CA CYS A 429 17.82 16.75 10.94
C CYS A 429 18.87 16.76 9.83
N LEU A 430 18.46 17.12 8.62
CA LEU A 430 19.33 17.10 7.44
C LEU A 430 19.99 18.45 7.25
N ASN A 431 21.30 18.46 7.04
CA ASN A 431 22.04 19.62 6.61
C ASN A 431 22.39 19.45 5.12
N CYS A 432 21.55 19.96 4.25
CA CYS A 432 21.67 19.87 2.81
C CYS A 432 21.39 21.23 2.16
N GLY A 433 21.72 21.38 0.87
CA GLY A 433 21.37 22.59 0.12
C GLY A 433 19.86 22.82 0.01
N GLY A 434 19.46 23.99 -0.55
CA GLY A 434 18.07 24.34 -0.80
C GLY A 434 17.37 24.98 0.40
N ALA A 435 16.12 25.38 0.22
CA ALA A 435 15.34 26.09 1.24
C ALA A 435 15.00 25.20 2.45
N PRO A 436 15.03 25.71 3.69
CA PRO A 436 14.57 24.99 4.88
C PRO A 436 13.08 24.66 4.80
N TYR A 437 12.70 23.45 5.27
CA TYR A 437 11.30 23.07 5.46
C TYR A 437 11.18 21.88 6.40
N VAL A 438 9.96 21.65 6.89
CA VAL A 438 9.60 20.52 7.75
C VAL A 438 8.75 19.53 6.93
N HIS A 439 9.08 18.25 6.99
CA HIS A 439 8.26 17.17 6.43
C HIS A 439 7.74 16.26 7.54
N ILE A 440 6.43 16.01 7.51
CA ILE A 440 5.73 15.08 8.41
C ILE A 440 5.19 13.93 7.58
N ALA A 441 5.66 12.71 7.84
CA ALA A 441 5.14 11.52 7.18
C ALA A 441 3.86 11.03 7.86
N GLN A 442 2.78 10.95 7.11
CA GLN A 442 1.49 10.38 7.57
C GLN A 442 1.14 9.06 6.88
N SER A 443 2.14 8.38 6.35
CA SER A 443 1.98 7.10 5.67
C SER A 443 3.14 6.14 5.94
N VAL A 444 2.84 4.87 6.06
CA VAL A 444 3.75 3.71 6.19
C VAL A 444 4.60 3.71 7.48
N ARG A 445 5.12 4.86 7.90
CA ARG A 445 5.94 4.97 9.13
C ARG A 445 5.84 6.37 9.72
N PRO A 446 5.77 6.49 11.04
CA PRO A 446 5.85 7.79 11.69
C PRO A 446 7.28 8.33 11.55
N GLU A 447 7.40 9.50 10.89
CA GLU A 447 8.70 10.10 10.56
C GLU A 447 8.57 11.63 10.45
N ILE A 448 9.54 12.35 10.98
CA ILE A 448 9.67 13.79 10.82
C ILE A 448 11.07 14.09 10.30
N VAL A 449 11.13 14.90 9.24
CA VAL A 449 12.38 15.29 8.60
C VAL A 449 12.46 16.81 8.55
N LEU A 450 13.46 17.37 9.19
CA LEU A 450 13.81 18.79 9.11
C LEU A 450 14.93 18.97 8.09
N PHE A 451 14.66 19.68 7.02
CA PHE A 451 15.66 20.06 6.03
C PHE A 451 16.26 21.40 6.44
N ASN A 452 17.56 21.45 6.69
CA ASN A 452 18.29 22.61 7.23
C ASN A 452 17.72 23.10 8.56
N SER A 453 17.62 22.19 9.53
CA SER A 453 16.99 22.39 10.85
C SER A 453 17.52 23.58 11.62
N GLU A 454 18.82 23.91 11.48
CA GLU A 454 19.47 25.04 12.14
C GLU A 454 18.84 26.41 11.79
N GLN A 455 18.14 26.50 10.66
CA GLN A 455 17.52 27.72 10.16
C GLN A 455 16.03 27.82 10.50
N ILE A 456 15.44 26.77 11.13
CA ILE A 456 14.01 26.69 11.43
C ILE A 456 13.76 27.05 12.90
N TYR A 457 12.95 28.06 13.15
CA TYR A 457 12.66 28.55 14.50
C TYR A 457 11.22 29.05 14.67
N LEU A 458 10.81 29.19 15.93
CA LEU A 458 9.52 29.79 16.28
C LEU A 458 9.69 31.31 16.46
N GLN A 459 8.77 32.08 15.90
CA GLN A 459 8.73 33.52 16.05
C GLN A 459 7.35 33.98 16.52
N GLY A 460 7.31 34.93 17.44
CA GLY A 460 6.08 35.47 18.00
C GLY A 460 5.72 34.86 19.36
N ILE A 461 4.51 35.11 19.80
CA ILE A 461 4.02 34.59 21.09
C ILE A 461 3.54 33.15 20.87
N VAL A 462 4.29 32.21 21.41
CA VAL A 462 3.96 30.79 21.34
C VAL A 462 2.97 30.45 22.45
N ASP A 463 1.77 30.03 22.12
CA ASP A 463 0.77 29.47 23.04
C ASP A 463 0.02 28.36 22.30
N LEU A 464 0.55 27.14 22.43
CA LEU A 464 0.08 25.94 21.72
C LEU A 464 -0.28 24.84 22.71
N GLU A 465 -1.33 24.11 22.39
CA GLU A 465 -1.80 22.96 23.15
C GLU A 465 -1.69 21.72 22.25
N ALA A 466 -0.57 21.01 22.35
CA ALA A 466 -0.32 19.83 21.53
C ALA A 466 -1.35 18.72 21.83
N ASN A 467 -1.72 18.60 23.11
CA ASN A 467 -2.87 17.82 23.57
C ASN A 467 -3.37 18.45 24.91
N PRO A 468 -4.51 18.01 25.48
CA PRO A 468 -5.06 18.57 26.72
C PRO A 468 -4.11 18.56 27.92
N ARG A 469 -3.02 17.80 27.85
CA ARG A 469 -2.03 17.68 28.92
C ARG A 469 -0.65 18.20 28.55
N LEU A 470 -0.42 18.59 27.31
CA LEU A 470 0.89 19.03 26.84
C LEU A 470 0.78 20.39 26.17
N THR A 471 1.40 21.38 26.81
CA THR A 471 1.42 22.76 26.32
C THR A 471 2.83 23.20 25.97
N VAL A 472 2.92 24.05 24.94
CA VAL A 472 4.16 24.68 24.49
C VAL A 472 3.92 26.20 24.52
N ARG A 473 4.61 26.93 25.41
CA ARG A 473 4.40 28.36 25.61
C ARG A 473 5.73 29.10 25.63
N SER A 474 5.75 30.30 25.04
CA SER A 474 6.90 31.18 25.17
C SER A 474 6.79 31.99 26.45
N ASP A 475 7.95 32.22 27.11
CA ASP A 475 8.13 33.18 28.19
C ASP A 475 9.27 34.18 27.83
N GLU A 476 9.74 34.98 28.80
CA GLU A 476 10.79 35.98 28.55
C GLU A 476 12.14 35.37 28.20
N ASP A 477 12.40 34.12 28.62
CA ASP A 477 13.69 33.45 28.49
C ASP A 477 13.70 32.32 27.38
N GLY A 478 12.58 32.02 26.73
CA GLY A 478 12.52 30.97 25.71
C GLY A 478 11.16 30.31 25.58
N VAL A 479 11.17 29.02 25.25
CA VAL A 479 9.98 28.18 25.10
C VAL A 479 9.92 27.15 26.22
N VAL A 480 8.82 27.11 26.94
CA VAL A 480 8.54 26.14 28.01
C VAL A 480 7.58 25.08 27.47
N VAL A 481 8.02 23.84 27.45
CA VAL A 481 7.22 22.65 27.18
C VAL A 481 6.82 22.04 28.51
N LYS A 482 5.52 21.90 28.76
CA LYS A 482 4.99 21.39 30.02
C LYS A 482 3.97 20.31 29.78
N LYS A 483 4.14 19.16 30.47
CA LYS A 483 3.20 18.06 30.53
C LYS A 483 2.57 17.99 31.91
N TYR A 484 1.25 18.01 31.98
CA TYR A 484 0.46 17.91 33.21
C TYR A 484 0.13 16.44 33.49
N GLU A 485 0.51 15.98 34.68
CA GLU A 485 0.16 14.65 35.15
C GLU A 485 -1.17 14.66 35.92
N THR A 486 -1.87 13.53 35.95
CA THR A 486 -3.14 13.34 36.67
C THR A 486 -2.90 12.68 38.02
N GLY A 487 -3.62 13.13 39.04
CA GLY A 487 -3.49 12.62 40.41
C GLY A 487 -2.26 13.19 41.13
N ASP A 488 -1.53 12.34 41.87
CA ASP A 488 -0.34 12.72 42.64
C ASP A 488 0.96 12.78 41.80
N GLY A 489 0.84 12.73 40.45
CA GLY A 489 1.97 12.83 39.52
C GLY A 489 2.60 14.23 39.55
N VAL A 490 3.92 14.29 39.28
CA VAL A 490 4.65 15.57 39.20
C VAL A 490 4.65 16.04 37.76
N ASP A 491 4.21 17.29 37.53
CA ASP A 491 4.29 17.92 36.22
C ASP A 491 5.73 17.96 35.70
N GLU A 492 5.93 17.48 34.49
CA GLU A 492 7.23 17.57 33.84
C GLU A 492 7.29 18.82 32.96
N GLN A 493 8.41 19.52 33.03
CA GLN A 493 8.65 20.71 32.18
C GLN A 493 10.10 20.77 31.70
N ARG A 494 10.25 21.33 30.49
CA ARG A 494 11.56 21.66 29.90
C ARG A 494 11.51 23.07 29.33
N ARG A 495 12.61 23.79 29.51
CA ARG A 495 12.81 25.09 28.87
C ARG A 495 13.90 25.00 27.86
N VAL A 496 13.63 25.49 26.64
CA VAL A 496 14.52 25.42 25.47
C VAL A 496 14.49 26.73 24.69
N GLY A 497 15.40 26.87 23.72
CA GLY A 497 15.39 27.99 22.80
C GLY A 497 14.23 27.95 21.80
N TYR A 498 14.25 28.87 20.85
CA TYR A 498 13.21 29.00 19.84
C TYR A 498 13.45 28.10 18.63
N LYS A 499 14.54 27.33 18.52
CA LYS A 499 14.77 26.38 17.46
C LYS A 499 13.72 25.26 17.52
N VAL A 500 13.13 24.93 16.37
CA VAL A 500 12.09 23.90 16.27
C VAL A 500 12.62 22.52 16.68
N ASP A 501 13.88 22.21 16.36
CA ASP A 501 14.55 20.98 16.79
C ASP A 501 14.57 20.84 18.32
N ASP A 502 14.98 21.90 19.05
CA ASP A 502 15.03 21.89 20.51
C ASP A 502 13.65 21.68 21.13
N VAL A 503 12.62 22.30 20.55
CA VAL A 503 11.23 22.18 21.05
C VAL A 503 10.69 20.77 20.79
N ILE A 504 10.94 20.16 19.62
CA ILE A 504 10.53 18.79 19.34
C ILE A 504 11.18 17.82 20.34
N ARG A 505 12.47 17.98 20.60
CA ARG A 505 13.19 17.16 21.60
C ARG A 505 12.61 17.33 22.99
N ALA A 506 12.32 18.55 23.42
CA ALA A 506 11.70 18.82 24.69
C ALA A 506 10.31 18.20 24.85
N ILE A 507 9.49 18.20 23.77
CA ILE A 507 8.19 17.51 23.75
C ILE A 507 8.37 16.02 24.02
N VAL A 508 9.33 15.37 23.37
CA VAL A 508 9.59 13.94 23.55
C VAL A 508 10.19 13.63 24.92
N GLU A 509 11.07 14.49 25.45
CA GLU A 509 11.69 14.34 26.77
C GLU A 509 10.68 14.40 27.91
N VAL A 510 9.64 15.23 27.80
CA VAL A 510 8.53 15.23 28.77
C VAL A 510 7.51 14.13 28.53
N GLY A 511 7.84 13.14 27.69
CA GLY A 511 6.98 11.99 27.38
C GLY A 511 5.84 12.30 26.41
N GLY A 512 6.00 13.30 25.55
CA GLY A 512 5.11 13.52 24.40
C GLY A 512 5.27 12.45 23.34
N THR A 513 4.24 12.27 22.53
CA THR A 513 4.14 11.22 21.50
C THR A 513 4.28 11.79 20.09
N TYR A 514 4.41 10.92 19.08
CA TYR A 514 4.41 11.36 17.69
C TYR A 514 3.19 12.22 17.30
N PRO A 515 1.94 11.84 17.64
CA PRO A 515 0.78 12.71 17.41
C PRO A 515 0.89 14.09 18.08
N ASP A 516 1.54 14.18 19.25
CA ASP A 516 1.73 15.47 19.93
C ASP A 516 2.68 16.39 19.16
N VAL A 517 3.78 15.83 18.63
CA VAL A 517 4.71 16.59 17.79
C VAL A 517 4.04 17.01 16.48
N VAL A 518 3.25 16.15 15.85
CA VAL A 518 2.47 16.49 14.66
C VAL A 518 1.48 17.62 14.96
N SER A 519 0.75 17.53 16.07
CA SER A 519 -0.20 18.57 16.53
C SER A 519 0.51 19.90 16.78
N PHE A 520 1.64 19.87 17.47
CA PHE A 520 2.48 21.05 17.70
C PHE A 520 2.89 21.74 16.39
N LEU A 521 3.51 20.98 15.47
CA LEU A 521 3.99 21.53 14.20
C LEU A 521 2.84 22.08 13.33
N THR A 522 1.72 21.39 13.30
CA THR A 522 0.54 21.81 12.53
C THR A 522 -0.06 23.09 13.09
N GLN A 523 -0.21 23.20 14.42
CA GLN A 523 -0.71 24.41 15.07
C GLN A 523 0.28 25.57 14.92
N ALA A 524 1.59 25.31 15.04
CA ALA A 524 2.62 26.33 14.83
C ALA A 524 2.56 26.89 13.41
N LYS A 525 2.31 26.03 12.40
CA LYS A 525 2.10 26.46 11.02
C LYS A 525 0.81 27.26 10.85
N SER A 526 -0.30 26.76 11.37
CA SER A 526 -1.62 27.42 11.28
C SER A 526 -1.61 28.81 11.93
N LYS A 527 -0.90 28.97 13.05
CA LYS A 527 -0.72 30.25 13.75
C LYS A 527 0.41 31.11 13.17
N LYS A 528 1.06 30.67 12.09
CA LYS A 528 2.20 31.39 11.45
C LYS A 528 3.37 31.65 12.39
N LEU A 529 3.68 30.68 13.24
CA LEU A 529 4.79 30.77 14.18
C LEU A 529 6.08 30.14 13.65
N LEU A 530 5.99 29.29 12.59
CA LEU A 530 7.14 28.63 11.97
C LEU A 530 7.82 29.57 10.98
N HIS A 531 9.08 29.90 11.24
CA HIS A 531 9.88 30.82 10.43
C HIS A 531 11.22 30.22 10.05
N VAL A 532 11.82 30.81 9.00
CA VAL A 532 13.16 30.48 8.50
C VAL A 532 14.03 31.71 8.61
N ALA A 533 15.21 31.54 9.22
CA ALA A 533 16.21 32.59 9.27
C ALA A 533 16.73 32.90 7.85
N SER A 534 16.54 34.13 7.42
CA SER A 534 17.04 34.60 6.12
C SER A 534 18.34 35.38 6.31
N GLU A 535 19.33 35.09 5.48
CA GLU A 535 20.57 35.88 5.41
C GLU A 535 20.32 37.35 5.01
N THR A 536 19.17 37.62 4.38
CA THR A 536 18.77 38.97 3.94
C THR A 536 17.99 39.75 4.98
N GLY A 537 17.74 39.19 6.17
CA GLY A 537 17.06 39.84 7.30
C GLY A 537 15.53 39.91 7.19
N ALA A 538 14.93 39.36 6.14
CA ALA A 538 13.48 39.19 6.04
C ALA A 538 13.11 37.75 6.40
N ASP A 539 12.57 37.57 7.60
CA ASP A 539 12.10 36.25 8.05
C ASP A 539 10.92 35.79 7.17
N ALA A 540 11.02 34.59 6.66
CA ALA A 540 9.98 33.98 5.84
C ALA A 540 9.28 32.86 6.62
N GLU A 541 7.99 32.62 6.32
CA GLU A 541 7.29 31.46 6.86
C GLU A 541 7.96 30.17 6.39
N CYS A 542 8.25 29.26 7.34
CA CYS A 542 8.78 27.95 7.03
C CYS A 542 7.70 27.06 6.37
N PRO A 543 7.95 26.48 5.21
CA PRO A 543 7.05 25.50 4.60
C PRO A 543 6.93 24.25 5.50
N LEU A 544 5.71 23.76 5.65
CA LEU A 544 5.40 22.47 6.27
C LEU A 544 4.74 21.59 5.22
N ALA A 545 5.35 20.48 4.91
CA ALA A 545 4.80 19.45 4.03
C ALA A 545 4.28 18.28 4.86
N ILE A 546 3.09 17.82 4.55
CA ILE A 546 2.49 16.63 5.13
C ILE A 546 2.21 15.68 3.98
N ASP A 547 2.57 14.41 4.12
CA ASP A 547 2.22 13.40 3.10
C ASP A 547 0.74 13.47 2.79
N ALA A 548 0.40 13.54 1.51
CA ALA A 548 -0.98 13.39 1.08
C ALA A 548 -1.50 12.01 1.50
N LEU A 549 -2.63 11.99 2.19
CA LEU A 549 -3.29 10.74 2.56
C LEU A 549 -3.63 9.95 1.29
N PRO A 550 -3.43 8.61 1.25
CA PRO A 550 -3.96 7.78 0.16
C PRO A 550 -5.46 8.06 0.02
N GLY A 551 -5.88 8.63 -1.12
CA GLY A 551 -7.24 9.12 -1.36
C GLY A 551 -7.39 10.65 -1.38
N SER A 552 -6.41 11.44 -0.94
CA SER A 552 -6.42 12.89 -1.20
C SER A 552 -6.04 13.16 -2.67
N LYS A 553 -6.72 14.15 -3.30
CA LYS A 553 -6.55 14.50 -4.73
C LYS A 553 -5.14 14.97 -5.14
N ALA A 554 -4.17 14.95 -4.24
CA ALA A 554 -2.83 15.49 -4.45
C ALA A 554 -1.80 14.49 -5.02
N SER A 555 -2.07 13.18 -5.05
CA SER A 555 -1.20 12.21 -5.70
C SER A 555 -1.63 11.99 -7.16
N HIS A 556 -1.40 12.99 -8.01
CA HIS A 556 -1.68 12.86 -9.44
C HIS A 556 -0.49 12.27 -10.18
N PHE A 557 -0.51 10.95 -10.35
CA PHE A 557 0.25 10.32 -11.41
C PHE A 557 -0.54 10.48 -12.72
N LYS A 558 -0.10 11.34 -13.59
CA LYS A 558 -0.59 11.40 -14.97
C LYS A 558 0.55 11.04 -15.91
N THR A 559 0.58 9.83 -16.42
CA THR A 559 1.32 9.49 -17.63
C THR A 559 0.39 9.47 -18.82
N VAL A 560 0.93 9.77 -20.01
CA VAL A 560 0.21 10.02 -21.26
C VAL A 560 -0.64 8.86 -21.81
N ARG A 561 -0.56 7.67 -21.19
CA ARG A 561 -1.45 6.52 -21.49
C ARG A 561 -2.69 6.45 -20.62
N ASP A 562 -2.96 7.54 -19.99
CA ASP A 562 -3.87 7.61 -18.87
C ASP A 562 -5.35 7.51 -19.20
N VAL A 563 -5.80 7.29 -20.41
CA VAL A 563 -7.24 7.12 -20.62
C VAL A 563 -7.66 5.67 -20.41
N GLU A 564 -6.91 4.69 -20.89
CA GLU A 564 -7.24 3.26 -20.64
C GLU A 564 -6.65 2.70 -19.35
N GLU A 565 -5.48 3.16 -18.92
CA GLU A 565 -4.88 2.73 -17.65
C GLU A 565 -5.34 3.60 -16.48
N ILE A 566 -5.72 4.86 -16.70
CA ILE A 566 -6.53 5.66 -15.74
C ILE A 566 -7.93 5.06 -15.66
N ALA A 567 -8.59 4.71 -16.74
CA ALA A 567 -9.87 4.02 -16.68
C ALA A 567 -9.73 2.69 -15.94
N ARG A 568 -8.65 1.93 -16.15
CA ARG A 568 -8.37 0.69 -15.43
C ARG A 568 -7.89 0.92 -14.00
N ARG A 569 -7.12 1.98 -13.73
CA ARG A 569 -6.73 2.42 -12.37
C ARG A 569 -7.88 3.13 -11.67
N GLU A 570 -8.72 3.87 -12.37
CA GLU A 570 -9.96 4.40 -11.86
C GLU A 570 -10.98 3.29 -11.62
N GLU A 571 -11.05 2.28 -12.45
CA GLU A 571 -11.87 1.09 -12.20
C GLU A 571 -11.33 0.25 -11.02
N ILE A 572 -10.00 0.17 -10.86
CA ILE A 572 -9.35 -0.43 -9.69
C ILE A 572 -9.51 0.49 -8.47
N ARG A 573 -9.38 1.79 -8.62
CA ARG A 573 -9.58 2.78 -7.55
C ARG A 573 -11.06 2.85 -7.15
N ASP A 574 -11.99 2.88 -8.11
CA ASP A 574 -13.43 2.86 -7.87
C ASP A 574 -13.90 1.51 -7.33
N ARG A 575 -13.14 0.43 -7.60
CA ARG A 575 -13.32 -0.85 -6.92
C ARG A 575 -12.76 -0.81 -5.51
N ILE A 576 -11.56 -0.27 -5.30
CA ILE A 576 -10.95 -0.07 -3.97
C ILE A 576 -11.79 0.93 -3.16
N GLU A 577 -12.31 2.00 -3.75
CA GLU A 577 -13.21 2.95 -3.11
C GLU A 577 -14.61 2.35 -2.88
N ARG A 578 -15.12 1.51 -3.76
CA ARG A 578 -16.34 0.71 -3.51
C ARG A 578 -16.11 -0.33 -2.44
N GLU A 579 -14.98 -1.06 -2.48
CA GLU A 579 -14.57 -2.01 -1.44
C GLU A 579 -14.22 -1.31 -0.12
N ALA A 580 -13.70 -0.07 -0.15
CA ALA A 580 -13.43 0.75 1.03
C ALA A 580 -14.68 1.47 1.56
N ASN A 581 -15.64 1.80 0.69
CA ASN A 581 -16.94 2.38 1.04
C ASN A 581 -18.03 1.30 1.15
N GLU A 582 -17.73 0.04 0.78
CA GLU A 582 -18.59 -1.05 1.22
C GLU A 582 -18.69 -1.02 2.74
N PRO A 583 -19.89 -1.08 3.29
CA PRO A 583 -20.06 -1.16 4.73
C PRO A 583 -19.18 -2.28 5.25
N SER A 584 -18.42 -2.00 6.30
CA SER A 584 -17.48 -2.96 6.89
C SER A 584 -18.19 -4.30 7.06
N VAL A 585 -17.44 -5.41 6.94
CA VAL A 585 -18.01 -6.75 7.18
C VAL A 585 -18.73 -6.79 8.51
N TRP A 586 -18.28 -5.99 9.47
CA TRP A 586 -18.92 -5.82 10.78
C TRP A 586 -20.29 -5.13 10.72
N SER A 587 -20.51 -4.22 9.78
CA SER A 587 -21.84 -3.62 9.59
C SER A 587 -22.84 -4.62 9.01
N LYS A 588 -22.35 -5.60 8.22
CA LYS A 588 -23.15 -6.72 7.70
C LYS A 588 -23.39 -7.81 8.75
N MET A 589 -22.63 -7.83 9.86
CA MET A 589 -22.78 -8.77 11.00
C MET A 589 -23.77 -8.29 12.08
N ASN A 590 -24.61 -7.32 11.79
CA ASN A 590 -25.65 -6.89 12.74
C ASN A 590 -26.57 -8.09 13.05
N PRO A 591 -26.81 -8.43 14.35
CA PRO A 591 -27.63 -9.58 14.76
C PRO A 591 -29.04 -9.58 14.17
N ALA A 592 -29.59 -8.41 13.82
CA ALA A 592 -30.89 -8.30 13.16
C ALA A 592 -30.97 -9.02 11.81
N ASN A 593 -29.82 -9.17 11.12
CA ASN A 593 -29.73 -9.87 9.84
C ASN A 593 -29.58 -11.40 9.99
N TRP A 594 -29.27 -11.88 11.20
CA TRP A 594 -29.09 -13.34 11.44
C TRP A 594 -30.40 -14.10 11.56
N PHE A 595 -31.49 -13.42 11.93
CA PHE A 595 -32.80 -14.03 12.13
C PHE A 595 -33.74 -13.94 10.93
N SER A 596 -33.38 -13.21 9.86
CA SER A 596 -34.23 -13.03 8.67
C SER A 596 -33.95 -13.97 7.50
N GLN A 597 -32.95 -14.88 7.62
CA GLN A 597 -32.59 -15.78 6.52
C GLN A 597 -33.37 -17.11 6.54
N ASN A 598 -34.70 -17.02 6.46
CA ASN A 598 -35.51 -18.16 6.01
C ASN A 598 -36.28 -17.86 4.70
N ASP A 599 -35.96 -16.80 3.98
CA ASP A 599 -36.59 -16.54 2.70
C ASP A 599 -35.58 -16.32 1.58
N LYS A 600 -35.76 -17.07 0.51
CA LYS A 600 -34.89 -17.13 -0.67
C LYS A 600 -35.14 -15.93 -1.56
N SER A 601 -34.45 -14.84 -1.31
CA SER A 601 -34.13 -13.84 -2.35
C SER A 601 -33.11 -12.85 -1.79
N VAL A 602 -31.98 -12.74 -2.48
CA VAL A 602 -30.97 -11.70 -2.22
C VAL A 602 -31.57 -10.37 -2.69
N PRO A 603 -31.74 -9.33 -1.85
CA PRO A 603 -32.14 -8.02 -2.33
C PRO A 603 -30.92 -7.32 -2.98
N ASP A 604 -31.11 -6.85 -4.20
CA ASP A 604 -30.07 -6.18 -5.00
C ASP A 604 -29.80 -4.72 -4.60
N GLU A 605 -30.43 -4.16 -3.58
CA GLU A 605 -30.10 -2.81 -3.08
C GLU A 605 -30.50 -2.67 -1.62
N PHE A 606 -29.54 -2.29 -0.78
CA PHE A 606 -29.76 -1.95 0.62
C PHE A 606 -30.09 -0.45 0.72
N ASN A 607 -31.36 -0.15 0.87
CA ASN A 607 -31.85 1.23 1.09
C ASN A 607 -31.89 1.53 2.59
N LEU A 608 -31.15 2.54 3.04
CA LEU A 608 -31.11 2.98 4.45
C LEU A 608 -32.47 3.45 4.96
N GLU A 609 -33.37 3.96 4.09
CA GLU A 609 -34.71 4.38 4.45
C GLU A 609 -35.66 3.21 4.78
N GLU A 610 -35.45 2.03 4.16
CA GLU A 610 -36.19 0.81 4.52
C GLU A 610 -35.76 0.21 5.86
N PHE A 611 -34.50 0.44 6.28
CA PHE A 611 -34.01 -0.06 7.55
C PHE A 611 -34.61 0.66 8.75
N ASP A 612 -34.82 1.97 8.65
CA ASP A 612 -35.47 2.77 9.70
C ASP A 612 -36.99 2.49 9.76
N ALA A 613 -37.64 2.16 8.65
CA ALA A 613 -39.03 1.75 8.60
C ALA A 613 -39.28 0.33 9.16
N ALA A 614 -38.28 -0.58 9.04
CA ALA A 614 -38.41 -1.94 9.56
C ALA A 614 -38.15 -2.06 11.07
N ASN A 615 -37.48 -1.09 11.69
CA ASN A 615 -37.19 -1.07 13.13
C ASN A 615 -38.26 -0.36 13.99
N GLY A 616 -39.44 -0.05 13.41
CA GLY A 616 -40.70 0.23 14.12
C GLY A 616 -40.54 1.08 15.39
N THR A 617 -40.09 2.31 15.28
CA THR A 617 -40.44 3.32 16.26
C THR A 617 -41.77 3.90 15.84
N SER A 618 -42.88 3.24 16.25
CA SER A 618 -44.15 3.91 16.33
C SER A 618 -44.02 5.01 17.38
N GLU A 619 -43.77 6.22 16.95
CA GLU A 619 -44.13 7.38 17.74
C GLU A 619 -45.66 7.42 17.84
N ASP A 620 -46.19 6.82 18.91
CA ASP A 620 -47.49 7.17 19.39
C ASP A 620 -47.43 8.62 19.84
N SER A 621 -47.97 9.49 19.00
CA SER A 621 -48.27 10.87 19.32
C SER A 621 -49.32 10.86 20.43
N VAL A 622 -48.94 10.98 21.68
CA VAL A 622 -49.80 11.35 22.78
C VAL A 622 -49.87 12.87 22.79
N ASP A 623 -51.02 13.36 22.37
CA ASP A 623 -51.44 14.74 22.45
C ASP A 623 -51.57 15.13 23.94
N PRO A 624 -50.92 16.16 24.45
CA PRO A 624 -51.06 16.59 25.85
C PRO A 624 -52.10 17.68 26.00
N GLU A 625 -53.36 17.40 25.75
CA GLU A 625 -54.50 18.25 26.19
C GLU A 625 -55.75 17.42 26.31
N SER A 626 -56.03 16.86 27.51
CA SER A 626 -57.31 16.86 28.13
C SER A 626 -57.34 16.05 29.44
N GLU A 627 -57.86 16.71 30.43
CA GLU A 627 -58.43 16.21 31.66
C GLU A 627 -57.62 16.31 32.95
N PHE A 628 -57.66 17.55 33.44
CA PHE A 628 -57.75 17.81 34.85
C PHE A 628 -59.24 17.71 35.22
N SER A 629 -59.68 16.69 35.97
CA SER A 629 -60.73 16.83 36.98
C SER A 629 -60.92 15.57 37.84
N ALA A 630 -60.73 15.75 39.13
CA ALA A 630 -61.41 15.14 40.27
C ALA A 630 -61.34 13.61 40.48
N GLU A 631 -60.62 13.08 41.43
CA GLU A 631 -60.86 12.86 42.85
C GLU A 631 -59.61 12.37 43.57
#